data_d16c0b06387a9497b658e63bdae56a55
#
_entry.id   d16c0b06387a9497b658e63bdae56a55
#
_cell.length_a   1.000
_cell.length_b   1.000
_cell.length_c   1.000
_cell.angle_alpha   90.00
_cell.angle_beta   90.00
_cell.angle_gamma   90.00
#
_symmetry.space_group_name_H-M   'P 1'
#
loop_
_entity.id
_entity.type
_entity.pdbx_description
1 polymer ?
#
loop_
_entity_poly.entity_id
_entity_poly.type
_entity_poly.pdbx_seq_one_letter_code
_entity_poly.pdbx_strand_id
1 'polypeptide(L)'
;MECLDTSFLQNDEIKLVLDKFYPGNLTINWVPAYSFYICDLKENKMGKCDLRIGNNKGLFYGGHIGYTINKEYRGHHYSAKACKLLFELAKKHDMEYLYITANPDNHASNKICEFLNGEFLGIFELPEDNDMRINDNETHKCIYKFVL
;
A
#
# COMPACT_ATOMS: atom_id res chain seq x y z
N MET A 1 -11.39 11.97 -10.24
CA MET A 1 -10.11 12.40 -9.63
C MET A 1 -9.02 12.39 -10.68
N GLU A 2 -8.19 13.40 -10.66
CA GLU A 2 -7.07 13.53 -11.59
C GLU A 2 -5.81 12.86 -11.02
N CYS A 3 -5.01 12.30 -11.92
CA CYS A 3 -3.68 11.80 -11.60
C CYS A 3 -2.74 13.00 -11.34
N LEU A 4 -2.10 13.04 -10.19
CA LEU A 4 -1.11 14.06 -9.90
C LEU A 4 0.24 13.71 -10.53
N ASP A 5 1.13 14.70 -10.61
CA ASP A 5 2.52 14.46 -10.97
C ASP A 5 3.18 13.58 -9.91
N THR A 6 3.81 12.49 -10.34
CA THR A 6 4.45 11.52 -9.45
C THR A 6 5.98 11.49 -9.59
N SER A 7 6.55 12.42 -10.36
CA SER A 7 7.99 12.45 -10.62
C SER A 7 8.85 12.72 -9.37
N PHE A 8 8.25 13.26 -8.30
CA PHE A 8 8.95 13.53 -7.04
C PHE A 8 9.14 12.26 -6.17
N LEU A 9 8.54 11.13 -6.54
CA LEU A 9 8.56 9.90 -5.73
C LEU A 9 9.89 9.17 -5.88
N GLN A 10 10.93 9.75 -5.31
CA GLN A 10 12.26 9.15 -5.28
C GLN A 10 13.05 9.62 -4.06
N ASN A 11 14.01 8.81 -3.65
CA ASN A 11 15.01 9.15 -2.64
C ASN A 11 16.40 8.86 -3.21
N ASP A 12 17.41 8.70 -2.36
CA ASP A 12 18.79 8.41 -2.76
C ASP A 12 19.05 6.96 -3.20
N GLU A 13 18.07 6.07 -3.05
CA GLU A 13 18.21 4.65 -3.37
C GLU A 13 17.20 4.12 -4.37
N ILE A 14 15.96 4.57 -4.29
CA ILE A 14 14.86 4.06 -5.10
C ILE A 14 14.05 5.19 -5.72
N LYS A 15 13.30 4.84 -6.77
CA LYS A 15 12.25 5.68 -7.30
C LYS A 15 11.03 4.86 -7.67
N LEU A 16 9.87 5.48 -7.58
CA LEU A 16 8.61 4.88 -8.00
C LEU A 16 8.27 5.38 -9.38
N VAL A 17 8.17 4.46 -10.34
CA VAL A 17 7.83 4.77 -11.74
C VAL A 17 6.39 4.38 -11.97
N LEU A 18 5.56 5.33 -12.35
CA LEU A 18 4.13 5.11 -12.56
C LEU A 18 3.92 4.06 -13.66
N ASP A 19 3.20 2.99 -13.30
CA ASP A 19 2.73 1.98 -14.23
C ASP A 19 1.35 2.36 -14.76
N LYS A 20 0.39 2.61 -13.85
CA LYS A 20 -0.98 2.91 -14.22
C LYS A 20 -1.69 3.71 -13.13
N PHE A 21 -2.59 4.60 -13.56
CA PHE A 21 -3.53 5.31 -12.70
C PHE A 21 -4.95 4.83 -13.01
N TYR A 22 -5.69 4.48 -11.96
CA TYR A 22 -7.09 4.09 -12.04
C TYR A 22 -7.94 5.21 -11.45
N PRO A 23 -8.84 5.85 -12.23
CA PRO A 23 -9.63 6.97 -11.70
C PRO A 23 -10.71 6.57 -10.70
N GLY A 24 -10.93 5.26 -10.53
CA GLY A 24 -11.99 4.75 -9.65
C GLY A 24 -13.35 4.73 -10.34
N ASN A 25 -14.32 4.16 -9.62
CA ASN A 25 -15.71 4.12 -10.07
C ASN A 25 -16.64 4.14 -8.85
N LEU A 26 -17.23 5.29 -8.56
CA LEU A 26 -18.09 5.47 -7.39
C LEU A 26 -19.35 4.60 -7.43
N THR A 27 -19.84 4.25 -8.64
CA THR A 27 -21.03 3.41 -8.80
C THR A 27 -20.84 2.02 -8.20
N ILE A 28 -19.62 1.47 -8.30
CA ILE A 28 -19.27 0.16 -7.76
C ILE A 28 -18.33 0.25 -6.54
N ASN A 29 -18.27 1.43 -5.93
CA ASN A 29 -17.48 1.71 -4.73
C ASN A 29 -15.98 1.43 -4.87
N TRP A 30 -15.43 1.61 -6.07
CA TRP A 30 -13.99 1.51 -6.31
C TRP A 30 -13.36 2.91 -6.17
N VAL A 31 -12.37 3.00 -5.30
CA VAL A 31 -11.62 4.24 -5.10
C VAL A 31 -10.54 4.39 -6.17
N PRO A 32 -10.07 5.61 -6.43
CA PRO A 32 -8.91 5.83 -7.30
C PRO A 32 -7.65 5.14 -6.77
N ALA A 33 -6.78 4.72 -7.66
CA ALA A 33 -5.55 4.03 -7.28
C ALA A 33 -4.40 4.32 -8.24
N TYR A 34 -3.19 4.36 -7.67
CA TYR A 34 -1.93 4.41 -8.42
C TYR A 34 -1.24 3.07 -8.32
N SER A 35 -0.66 2.61 -9.42
CA SER A 35 0.22 1.45 -9.45
C SER A 35 1.60 1.87 -9.93
N PHE A 36 2.65 1.48 -9.21
CA PHE A 36 4.03 1.84 -9.51
C PHE A 36 4.91 0.61 -9.61
N TYR A 37 5.97 0.74 -10.41
CA TYR A 37 7.15 -0.12 -10.26
C TYR A 37 8.07 0.51 -9.23
N ILE A 38 8.58 -0.31 -8.32
CA ILE A 38 9.67 0.10 -7.41
C ILE A 38 10.96 -0.16 -8.16
N CYS A 39 11.71 0.90 -8.42
CA CYS A 39 12.93 0.83 -9.24
C CYS A 39 14.14 1.35 -8.48
N ASP A 40 15.33 0.90 -8.89
CA ASP A 40 16.56 1.60 -8.50
C ASP A 40 16.68 2.92 -9.30
N LEU A 41 17.72 3.71 -9.04
CA LEU A 41 17.89 5.01 -9.71
C LEU A 41 18.23 4.88 -11.20
N LYS A 42 18.57 3.68 -11.67
CA LYS A 42 18.80 3.36 -13.09
C LYS A 42 17.55 2.79 -13.76
N GLU A 43 16.41 2.80 -13.06
CA GLU A 43 15.12 2.29 -13.50
C GLU A 43 15.06 0.76 -13.70
N ASN A 44 15.95 0.02 -13.06
CA ASN A 44 15.80 -1.43 -12.96
C ASN A 44 14.63 -1.75 -12.03
N LYS A 45 13.69 -2.55 -12.50
CA LYS A 45 12.49 -2.90 -11.74
C LYS A 45 12.83 -3.90 -10.65
N MET A 46 12.53 -3.53 -9.40
CA MET A 46 12.80 -4.37 -8.22
C MET A 46 11.52 -4.92 -7.58
N GLY A 47 10.39 -4.35 -7.92
CA GLY A 47 9.10 -4.77 -7.38
C GLY A 47 7.98 -3.86 -7.84
N LYS A 48 6.85 -3.97 -7.16
CA LYS A 48 5.64 -3.17 -7.43
C LYS A 48 5.04 -2.69 -6.13
N CYS A 49 4.35 -1.56 -6.19
CA CYS A 49 3.51 -1.08 -5.09
C CYS A 49 2.31 -0.33 -5.65
N ASP A 50 1.31 -0.16 -4.81
CA ASP A 50 0.12 0.61 -5.15
C ASP A 50 -0.34 1.47 -3.98
N LEU A 51 -1.12 2.49 -4.32
CA LEU A 51 -1.76 3.38 -3.34
C LEU A 51 -3.20 3.62 -3.76
N ARG A 52 -4.13 3.29 -2.88
CA ARG A 52 -5.55 3.58 -3.04
C ARG A 52 -5.88 4.88 -2.32
N ILE A 53 -6.62 5.76 -3.02
CA ILE A 53 -6.94 7.10 -2.51
C ILE A 53 -8.40 7.13 -2.06
N GLY A 54 -8.64 7.57 -0.85
CA GLY A 54 -9.97 7.68 -0.29
C GLY A 54 -10.14 6.87 0.97
N ASN A 55 -11.39 6.63 1.34
CA ASN A 55 -11.70 5.87 2.53
C ASN A 55 -13.07 5.21 2.37
N ASN A 56 -13.10 3.91 2.50
CA ASN A 56 -14.34 3.15 2.56
C ASN A 56 -14.13 1.93 3.46
N LYS A 57 -15.21 1.20 3.72
CA LYS A 57 -15.18 0.04 4.61
C LYS A 57 -14.20 -1.06 4.15
N GLY A 58 -14.10 -1.25 2.83
CA GLY A 58 -13.19 -2.25 2.26
C GLY A 58 -11.71 -1.92 2.49
N LEU A 59 -11.35 -0.64 2.52
CA LEU A 59 -9.97 -0.19 2.74
C LEU A 59 -9.48 -0.45 4.16
N PHE A 60 -10.37 -0.52 5.14
CA PHE A 60 -9.98 -0.89 6.51
C PHE A 60 -9.37 -2.29 6.54
N TYR A 61 -9.93 -3.23 5.78
CA TYR A 61 -9.47 -4.62 5.72
C TYR A 61 -8.41 -4.85 4.64
N GLY A 62 -8.56 -4.25 3.48
CA GLY A 62 -7.64 -4.41 2.35
C GLY A 62 -6.41 -3.52 2.41
N GLY A 63 -6.50 -2.42 3.13
CA GLY A 63 -5.45 -1.42 3.23
C GLY A 63 -5.38 -0.50 2.02
N HIS A 64 -4.69 0.63 2.20
CA HIS A 64 -4.47 1.62 1.15
C HIS A 64 -3.21 1.34 0.33
N ILE A 65 -2.25 0.60 0.88
CA ILE A 65 -0.97 0.32 0.26
C ILE A 65 -0.76 -1.17 0.15
N GLY A 66 -0.36 -1.63 -1.05
CA GLY A 66 0.16 -2.96 -1.29
C GLY A 66 1.56 -2.87 -1.86
N TYR A 67 2.39 -3.88 -1.63
CA TYR A 67 3.74 -3.93 -2.16
C TYR A 67 4.24 -5.35 -2.31
N THR A 68 5.15 -5.55 -3.28
CA THR A 68 5.86 -6.80 -3.50
C THR A 68 7.28 -6.46 -3.98
N ILE A 69 8.27 -7.10 -3.40
CA ILE A 69 9.67 -6.98 -3.84
C ILE A 69 10.11 -8.31 -4.46
N ASN A 70 10.73 -8.24 -5.63
CA ASN A 70 11.30 -9.42 -6.29
C ASN A 70 12.36 -10.04 -5.38
N LYS A 71 12.43 -11.38 -5.39
CA LYS A 71 13.23 -12.15 -4.45
C LYS A 71 14.69 -11.69 -4.35
N GLU A 72 15.32 -11.38 -5.49
CA GLU A 72 16.72 -10.98 -5.57
C GLU A 72 17.02 -9.60 -4.96
N TYR A 73 15.97 -8.80 -4.70
CA TYR A 73 16.11 -7.46 -4.13
C TYR A 73 15.66 -7.36 -2.67
N ARG A 74 15.30 -8.48 -2.05
CA ARG A 74 14.82 -8.48 -0.65
C ARG A 74 15.97 -8.29 0.33
N GLY A 75 15.64 -7.80 1.53
CA GLY A 75 16.61 -7.59 2.61
C GLY A 75 17.21 -6.19 2.68
N HIS A 76 16.69 -5.23 1.90
CA HIS A 76 17.20 -3.85 1.84
C HIS A 76 16.17 -2.80 2.32
N HIS A 77 15.04 -3.23 2.88
CA HIS A 77 13.96 -2.35 3.32
C HIS A 77 13.33 -1.52 2.18
N TYR A 78 13.40 -1.98 0.94
CA TYR A 78 12.82 -1.25 -0.20
C TYR A 78 11.31 -1.08 -0.06
N SER A 79 10.59 -2.06 0.47
CA SER A 79 9.15 -1.93 0.72
C SER A 79 8.84 -0.79 1.68
N ALA A 80 9.59 -0.68 2.79
CA ALA A 80 9.42 0.40 3.75
C ALA A 80 9.73 1.76 3.13
N LYS A 81 10.80 1.84 2.34
CA LYS A 81 11.19 3.07 1.63
C LYS A 81 10.13 3.48 0.61
N ALA A 82 9.56 2.52 -0.12
CA ALA A 82 8.45 2.78 -1.04
C ALA A 82 7.22 3.28 -0.29
N CYS A 83 6.86 2.70 0.85
CA CYS A 83 5.75 3.16 1.66
C CYS A 83 5.92 4.63 2.09
N LYS A 84 7.12 5.03 2.51
CA LYS A 84 7.40 6.42 2.89
C LYS A 84 7.15 7.39 1.73
N LEU A 85 7.52 7.01 0.52
CA LEU A 85 7.24 7.80 -0.68
C LEU A 85 5.74 7.86 -0.95
N LEU A 86 5.03 6.74 -0.80
CA LEU A 86 3.57 6.71 -0.99
C LEU A 86 2.85 7.54 0.07
N PHE A 87 3.37 7.64 1.29
CA PHE A 87 2.80 8.53 2.31
C PHE A 87 2.82 9.98 1.83
N GLU A 88 3.89 10.41 1.16
CA GLU A 88 3.98 11.78 0.63
C GLU A 88 2.95 12.02 -0.49
N LEU A 89 2.72 11.03 -1.36
CA LEU A 89 1.67 11.11 -2.37
C LEU A 89 0.27 11.17 -1.74
N ALA A 90 0.02 10.36 -0.72
CA ALA A 90 -1.24 10.37 0.02
C ALA A 90 -1.51 11.74 0.64
N LYS A 91 -0.49 12.38 1.21
CA LYS A 91 -0.61 13.75 1.76
C LYS A 91 -1.00 14.76 0.68
N LYS A 92 -0.48 14.61 -0.54
CA LYS A 92 -0.84 15.49 -1.66
C LYS A 92 -2.30 15.32 -2.11
N HIS A 93 -2.91 14.20 -1.75
CA HIS A 93 -4.35 13.95 -1.94
C HIS A 93 -5.19 14.32 -0.71
N ASP A 94 -4.60 15.07 0.23
CA ASP A 94 -5.27 15.53 1.45
C ASP A 94 -5.75 14.38 2.36
N MET A 95 -5.12 13.22 2.27
CA MET A 95 -5.40 12.13 3.20
C MET A 95 -4.77 12.42 4.55
N GLU A 96 -5.55 12.23 5.62
CA GLU A 96 -5.08 12.46 7.00
C GLU A 96 -4.47 11.20 7.62
N TYR A 97 -4.88 10.04 7.15
CA TYR A 97 -4.40 8.74 7.60
C TYR A 97 -4.60 7.69 6.53
N LEU A 98 -3.92 6.56 6.70
CA LEU A 98 -4.15 5.39 5.85
C LEU A 98 -3.92 4.10 6.66
N TYR A 99 -4.36 2.99 6.10
CA TYR A 99 -4.15 1.67 6.67
C TYR A 99 -3.22 0.84 5.80
N ILE A 100 -2.36 0.07 6.46
CA ILE A 100 -1.65 -1.05 5.83
C ILE A 100 -2.06 -2.30 6.59
N THR A 101 -2.45 -3.34 5.87
CA THR A 101 -2.94 -4.58 6.47
C THR A 101 -2.13 -5.76 5.99
N ALA A 102 -2.05 -6.78 6.81
CA ALA A 102 -1.31 -8.00 6.51
C ALA A 102 -1.97 -9.20 7.16
N ASN A 103 -1.82 -10.37 6.53
CA ASN A 103 -2.23 -11.62 7.18
C ASN A 103 -1.41 -11.81 8.47
N PRO A 104 -2.01 -12.39 9.52
CA PRO A 104 -1.30 -12.57 10.80
C PRO A 104 -0.01 -13.40 10.67
N ASP A 105 0.05 -14.32 9.72
CA ASP A 105 1.23 -15.15 9.47
C ASP A 105 2.26 -14.52 8.52
N ASN A 106 1.96 -13.36 7.96
CA ASN A 106 2.91 -12.64 7.10
C ASN A 106 3.86 -11.80 7.97
N HIS A 107 4.85 -12.45 8.56
CA HIS A 107 5.80 -11.82 9.47
C HIS A 107 6.59 -10.69 8.84
N ALA A 108 6.98 -10.84 7.58
CA ALA A 108 7.76 -9.82 6.87
C ALA A 108 6.97 -8.51 6.73
N SER A 109 5.70 -8.58 6.33
CA SER A 109 4.84 -7.41 6.17
C SER A 109 4.51 -6.76 7.52
N ASN A 110 4.24 -7.56 8.55
CA ASN A 110 4.00 -7.05 9.90
C ASN A 110 5.23 -6.30 10.44
N LYS A 111 6.44 -6.83 10.20
CA LYS A 111 7.69 -6.15 10.59
C LYS A 111 7.89 -4.82 9.88
N ILE A 112 7.51 -4.73 8.62
CA ILE A 112 7.58 -3.47 7.86
C ILE A 112 6.68 -2.42 8.51
N CYS A 113 5.45 -2.78 8.88
CA CYS A 113 4.53 -1.87 9.55
C CYS A 113 5.08 -1.41 10.91
N GLU A 114 5.69 -2.31 11.69
CA GLU A 114 6.34 -1.98 12.95
C GLU A 114 7.53 -1.03 12.71
N PHE A 115 8.37 -1.34 11.73
CA PHE A 115 9.52 -0.51 11.37
C PHE A 115 9.11 0.91 10.97
N LEU A 116 7.97 1.06 10.31
CA LEU A 116 7.40 2.35 9.92
C LEU A 116 6.65 3.06 11.06
N ASN A 117 6.63 2.48 12.25
CA ASN A 117 5.93 3.00 13.43
C ASN A 117 4.40 3.12 13.24
N GLY A 118 3.81 2.15 12.54
CA GLY A 118 2.37 2.07 12.43
C GLY A 118 1.71 1.78 13.77
N GLU A 119 0.53 2.37 13.99
CA GLU A 119 -0.29 2.05 15.17
C GLU A 119 -0.99 0.72 14.91
N PHE A 120 -0.65 -0.31 15.68
CA PHE A 120 -1.31 -1.60 15.59
C PHE A 120 -2.70 -1.52 16.20
N LEU A 121 -3.73 -1.64 15.37
CA LEU A 121 -5.12 -1.58 15.83
C LEU A 121 -5.61 -2.92 16.37
N GLY A 122 -5.04 -4.02 15.93
CA GLY A 122 -5.42 -5.36 16.34
C GLY A 122 -5.51 -6.34 15.18
N ILE A 123 -5.98 -7.54 15.50
CA ILE A 123 -6.26 -8.59 14.51
C ILE A 123 -7.77 -8.65 14.35
N PHE A 124 -8.27 -8.41 13.15
CA PHE A 124 -9.70 -8.34 12.86
C PHE A 124 -10.14 -9.48 11.95
N GLU A 125 -11.27 -10.09 12.28
CA GLU A 125 -11.89 -11.08 11.42
C GLU A 125 -12.51 -10.40 10.22
N LEU A 126 -12.27 -10.95 9.02
CA LEU A 126 -12.86 -10.44 7.79
C LEU A 126 -14.36 -10.74 7.76
N PRO A 127 -15.19 -9.77 7.33
CA PRO A 127 -16.63 -10.04 7.13
C PRO A 127 -16.86 -11.19 6.15
N GLU A 128 -17.97 -11.92 6.30
CA GLU A 128 -18.29 -13.07 5.44
C GLU A 128 -18.40 -12.71 3.96
N ASP A 129 -18.82 -11.49 3.66
CA ASP A 129 -18.96 -10.97 2.30
C ASP A 129 -17.69 -10.32 1.75
N ASN A 130 -16.58 -10.32 2.49
CA ASN A 130 -15.33 -9.74 2.06
C ASN A 130 -14.67 -10.60 0.97
N ASP A 131 -14.21 -9.96 -0.11
CA ASP A 131 -13.63 -10.64 -1.26
C ASP A 131 -12.41 -11.50 -0.93
N MET A 132 -11.55 -11.04 -0.02
CA MET A 132 -10.37 -11.80 0.42
C MET A 132 -10.77 -13.08 1.15
N ARG A 133 -11.85 -13.03 1.92
CA ARG A 133 -12.37 -14.22 2.60
C ARG A 133 -12.98 -15.20 1.62
N ILE A 134 -13.75 -14.71 0.65
CA ILE A 134 -14.45 -15.54 -0.34
C ILE A 134 -13.46 -16.14 -1.33
N ASN A 135 -12.57 -15.34 -1.90
CA ASN A 135 -11.72 -15.72 -3.03
C ASN A 135 -10.36 -16.27 -2.61
N ASP A 136 -9.80 -15.79 -1.49
CA ASP A 136 -8.42 -16.07 -1.10
C ASP A 136 -8.32 -16.93 0.18
N ASN A 137 -9.44 -17.36 0.75
CA ASN A 137 -9.51 -18.11 2.01
C ASN A 137 -8.84 -17.41 3.19
N GLU A 138 -8.75 -16.10 3.15
CA GLU A 138 -8.22 -15.31 4.26
C GLU A 138 -9.31 -15.09 5.28
N THR A 139 -8.99 -15.14 6.58
CA THR A 139 -9.97 -15.02 7.66
C THR A 139 -9.74 -13.81 8.54
N HIS A 140 -8.48 -13.41 8.73
CA HIS A 140 -8.10 -12.34 9.65
C HIS A 140 -7.05 -11.44 9.03
N LYS A 141 -7.02 -10.18 9.49
CA LYS A 141 -5.99 -9.20 9.12
C LYS A 141 -5.44 -8.51 10.35
N CYS A 142 -4.13 -8.35 10.39
CA CYS A 142 -3.48 -7.38 11.25
C CYS A 142 -3.62 -6.01 10.58
N ILE A 143 -4.14 -5.03 11.30
CA ILE A 143 -4.42 -3.70 10.76
C ILE A 143 -3.58 -2.66 11.48
N TYR A 144 -2.84 -1.89 10.70
CA TYR A 144 -1.99 -0.80 11.18
C TYR A 144 -2.49 0.53 10.59
N LYS A 145 -2.57 1.55 11.44
CA LYS A 145 -2.94 2.91 11.04
C LYS A 145 -1.70 3.80 11.02
N PHE A 146 -1.59 4.59 9.98
CA PHE A 146 -0.53 5.59 9.82
C PHE A 146 -1.17 6.96 9.71
N VAL A 147 -0.87 7.84 10.65
CA VAL A 147 -1.28 9.25 10.61
C VAL A 147 -0.29 10.00 9.73
N LEU A 148 -0.80 10.72 8.75
CA LEU A 148 0.01 11.41 7.74
C LEU A 148 0.31 12.86 8.10
#